data_2d97c055dedce30fece4b33f1af7582d
#
_entry.id   2d97c055dedce30fece4b33f1af7582d
#
_cell.length_a   1.000
_cell.length_b   1.000
_cell.length_c   1.000
_cell.angle_alpha   90.00
_cell.angle_beta   90.00
_cell.angle_gamma   90.00
#
_symmetry.space_group_name_H-M   'P 1'
#
loop_
_entity.id
_entity.type
_entity.pdbx_description
1 polymer ?
#
loop_
_entity_poly.entity_id
_entity_poly.type
_entity_poly.pdbx_seq_one_letter_code
_entity_poly.pdbx_strand_id
1 'polypeptide(L)'
;MERYNKITNKNPREIVLLKGRPCAWGKCRFCDYIEDNSRDVQEMNALNQEVLSHVTGELGVLEVINSGSCFELPEETLKMIKEIIAEKQIHRLFFESHWMYRKHLQKMRDYMGIPITFKIGVETFDKTFREEYLNKHADFDSPEEVRKYFDSPCLMVGIKGQTKEMIDY
;
A
#
# COMPACT_ATOMS: atom_id res chain seq x y z
N MET A 1 14.67 10.87 -5.51
CA MET A 1 13.55 9.94 -5.80
C MET A 1 12.31 10.79 -6.00
N GLU A 2 11.62 10.63 -7.12
CA GLU A 2 10.36 11.32 -7.38
C GLU A 2 9.26 10.68 -6.51
N ARG A 3 8.52 11.51 -5.75
CA ARG A 3 7.53 11.05 -4.77
C ARG A 3 6.09 11.37 -5.14
N TYR A 4 5.88 12.10 -6.23
CA TYR A 4 4.56 12.42 -6.78
C TYR A 4 4.55 12.16 -8.28
N ASN A 5 3.47 11.57 -8.79
CA ASN A 5 3.28 11.35 -10.22
C ASN A 5 1.79 11.28 -10.57
N LYS A 6 1.45 11.38 -11.85
CA LYS A 6 0.11 11.18 -12.42
C LYS A 6 0.10 10.01 -13.40
N ILE A 7 -0.85 9.11 -13.24
CA ILE A 7 -1.19 8.11 -14.24
C ILE A 7 -2.44 8.60 -14.97
N THR A 8 -2.33 8.85 -16.26
CA THR A 8 -3.41 9.46 -17.04
C THR A 8 -4.09 8.48 -18.00
N ASN A 9 -3.47 7.35 -18.31
CA ASN A 9 -3.97 6.41 -19.31
C ASN A 9 -4.95 5.39 -18.69
N LYS A 10 -4.42 4.33 -18.09
CA LYS A 10 -5.24 3.26 -17.50
C LYS A 10 -5.46 3.53 -16.01
N ASN A 11 -6.72 3.56 -15.56
CA ASN A 11 -7.10 3.90 -14.20
C ASN A 11 -6.47 5.23 -13.73
N PRO A 12 -6.90 6.38 -14.30
CA PRO A 12 -6.30 7.68 -14.01
C PRO A 12 -6.31 7.99 -12.51
N ARG A 13 -5.17 8.40 -12.00
CA ARG A 13 -4.99 8.74 -10.58
C ARG A 13 -3.70 9.48 -10.32
N GLU A 14 -3.65 10.21 -9.24
CA GLU A 14 -2.44 10.77 -8.68
C GLU A 14 -1.82 9.74 -7.74
N ILE A 15 -0.48 9.64 -7.73
CA ILE A 15 0.26 8.72 -6.87
C ILE A 15 1.23 9.51 -6.03
N VAL A 16 1.25 9.23 -4.72
CA VAL A 16 2.23 9.75 -3.77
C VAL A 16 2.98 8.61 -3.09
N LEU A 17 4.29 8.76 -2.97
CA LEU A 17 5.14 7.88 -2.17
C LEU A 17 5.50 8.58 -0.86
N LEU A 18 4.83 8.18 0.21
CA LEU A 18 5.00 8.74 1.54
C LEU A 18 6.00 7.94 2.37
N LYS A 19 6.64 8.60 3.33
CA LYS A 19 7.52 7.95 4.29
C LYS A 19 6.72 7.49 5.50
N GLY A 20 6.81 6.21 5.83
CA GLY A 20 6.18 5.60 6.99
C GLY A 20 7.19 5.14 8.04
N ARG A 21 6.70 4.60 9.14
CA ARG A 21 7.52 3.85 10.10
C ARG A 21 8.04 2.58 9.45
N PRO A 22 9.10 1.96 10.01
CA PRO A 22 9.58 0.66 9.55
C PRO A 22 8.44 -0.35 9.47
N CYS A 23 8.39 -1.11 8.36
CA CYS A 23 7.41 -2.16 8.18
C CYS A 23 7.40 -3.13 9.37
N ALA A 24 6.24 -3.42 9.93
CA ALA A 24 6.10 -4.25 11.14
C ALA A 24 6.66 -5.67 10.94
N TRP A 25 6.60 -6.22 9.74
CA TRP A 25 7.27 -7.47 9.41
C TRP A 25 8.73 -7.25 8.99
N GLY A 26 8.97 -6.48 7.93
CA GLY A 26 10.28 -5.99 7.48
C GLY A 26 11.32 -7.07 7.13
N LYS A 27 10.90 -8.31 6.80
CA LYS A 27 11.81 -9.45 6.57
C LYS A 27 11.56 -10.17 5.24
N CYS A 28 10.73 -9.61 4.37
CA CYS A 28 10.54 -10.16 3.02
C CYS A 28 11.86 -10.11 2.25
N ARG A 29 12.27 -11.24 1.65
CA ARG A 29 13.58 -11.35 0.99
C ARG A 29 13.71 -10.59 -0.33
N PHE A 30 12.61 -10.10 -0.86
CA PHE A 30 12.55 -9.37 -2.13
C PHE A 30 12.33 -7.87 -1.97
N CYS A 31 12.13 -7.38 -0.73
CA CYS A 31 11.66 -6.03 -0.48
C CYS A 31 12.82 -5.05 -0.29
N ASP A 32 13.06 -4.18 -1.27
CA ASP A 32 13.99 -3.06 -1.19
C ASP A 32 13.35 -1.79 -0.60
N TYR A 33 12.03 -1.71 -0.53
CA TYR A 33 11.29 -0.58 0.05
C TYR A 33 11.54 -0.41 1.55
N ILE A 34 12.04 -1.45 2.21
CA ILE A 34 12.33 -1.43 3.64
C ILE A 34 13.33 -0.31 4.05
N GLU A 35 14.07 0.23 3.10
CA GLU A 35 15.04 1.30 3.35
C GLU A 35 14.39 2.69 3.39
N ASP A 36 13.22 2.88 2.76
CA ASP A 36 12.52 4.17 2.69
C ASP A 36 11.55 4.36 3.87
N ASN A 37 12.08 4.38 5.08
CA ASN A 37 11.31 4.59 6.30
C ASN A 37 12.06 5.48 7.29
N SER A 38 11.39 5.89 8.37
CA SER A 38 12.01 6.62 9.47
C SER A 38 11.34 6.26 10.81
N ARG A 39 12.06 6.49 11.91
CA ARG A 39 11.48 6.49 13.25
C ARG A 39 11.22 7.90 13.78
N ASP A 40 11.71 8.90 13.07
CA ASP A 40 11.46 10.29 13.37
C ASP A 40 10.13 10.74 12.78
N VAL A 41 9.13 10.93 13.65
CA VAL A 41 7.78 11.31 13.25
C VAL A 41 7.74 12.71 12.65
N GLN A 42 8.61 13.63 13.11
CA GLN A 42 8.66 15.00 12.59
C GLN A 42 9.24 15.01 11.18
N GLU A 43 10.33 14.26 10.96
CA GLU A 43 10.90 14.08 9.62
C GLU A 43 9.86 13.50 8.64
N MET A 44 9.16 12.43 9.05
CA MET A 44 8.13 11.81 8.21
C MET A 44 7.01 12.80 7.87
N ASN A 45 6.46 13.50 8.86
CA ASN A 45 5.36 14.43 8.64
C ASN A 45 5.77 15.61 7.75
N ALA A 46 6.95 16.16 7.93
CA ALA A 46 7.46 17.27 7.11
C ALA A 46 7.61 16.85 5.64
N LEU A 47 8.25 15.70 5.39
CA LEU A 47 8.38 15.16 4.04
C LEU A 47 7.01 14.84 3.42
N ASN A 48 6.14 14.19 4.17
CA ASN A 48 4.83 13.79 3.69
C ASN A 48 3.94 14.99 3.37
N GLN A 49 4.03 16.06 4.16
CA GLN A 49 3.34 17.32 3.89
C GLN A 49 3.81 17.95 2.58
N GLU A 50 5.12 17.98 2.34
CA GLU A 50 5.69 18.46 1.08
C GLU A 50 5.15 17.65 -0.10
N VAL A 51 5.24 16.32 -0.03
CA VAL A 51 4.76 15.43 -1.10
C VAL A 51 3.26 15.60 -1.35
N LEU A 52 2.46 15.64 -0.31
CA LEU A 52 1.01 15.81 -0.38
C LEU A 52 0.61 17.18 -0.94
N SER A 53 1.44 18.22 -0.78
CA SER A 53 1.18 19.55 -1.36
C SER A 53 1.12 19.56 -2.89
N HIS A 54 1.68 18.55 -3.56
CA HIS A 54 1.62 18.39 -5.01
C HIS A 54 0.28 17.80 -5.51
N VAL A 55 -0.54 17.23 -4.63
CA VAL A 55 -1.83 16.65 -5.01
C VAL A 55 -2.78 17.75 -5.47
N THR A 56 -3.26 17.61 -6.71
CA THR A 56 -4.13 18.61 -7.35
C THR A 56 -5.61 18.29 -7.24
N GLY A 57 -5.97 17.01 -7.11
CA GLY A 57 -7.34 16.52 -7.17
C GLY A 57 -7.93 16.42 -8.57
N GLU A 58 -7.17 16.80 -9.60
CA GLU A 58 -7.63 16.85 -11.00
C GLU A 58 -8.24 15.52 -11.48
N LEU A 59 -7.70 14.40 -11.01
CA LEU A 59 -8.18 13.06 -11.38
C LEU A 59 -9.21 12.49 -10.39
N GLY A 60 -9.45 13.15 -9.26
CA GLY A 60 -10.40 12.73 -8.22
C GLY A 60 -10.03 11.42 -7.52
N VAL A 61 -8.89 10.83 -7.84
CA VAL A 61 -8.40 9.54 -7.31
C VAL A 61 -6.97 9.70 -6.84
N LEU A 62 -6.69 9.27 -5.62
CA LEU A 62 -5.36 9.31 -5.01
C LEU A 62 -4.90 7.91 -4.62
N GLU A 63 -3.71 7.52 -5.05
CA GLU A 63 -3.01 6.33 -4.58
C GLU A 63 -1.88 6.74 -3.65
N VAL A 64 -1.91 6.22 -2.43
CA VAL A 64 -0.87 6.44 -1.43
C VAL A 64 -0.08 5.16 -1.24
N ILE A 65 1.22 5.24 -1.48
CA ILE A 65 2.18 4.16 -1.31
C ILE A 65 3.18 4.57 -0.21
N ASN A 66 3.60 3.63 0.58
CA ASN A 66 4.71 3.77 1.53
C ASN A 66 5.48 2.44 1.64
N SER A 67 6.60 2.44 2.33
CA SER A 67 7.51 1.28 2.43
C SER A 67 6.92 0.04 3.15
N GLY A 68 5.70 0.13 3.62
CA GLY A 68 5.03 -0.95 4.33
C GLY A 68 3.52 -0.87 4.17
N SER A 69 2.80 -0.89 5.27
CA SER A 69 1.35 -0.74 5.28
C SER A 69 0.95 0.71 5.56
N CYS A 70 -0.21 1.13 5.04
CA CYS A 70 -0.79 2.44 5.38
C CYS A 70 -0.98 2.64 6.90
N PHE A 71 -1.06 1.56 7.68
CA PHE A 71 -1.13 1.60 9.14
C PHE A 71 0.19 2.00 9.83
N GLU A 72 1.26 2.07 9.08
CA GLU A 72 2.58 2.51 9.54
C GLU A 72 2.85 3.99 9.24
N LEU A 73 1.92 4.66 8.56
CA LEU A 73 1.95 6.11 8.43
C LEU A 73 1.70 6.79 9.79
N PRO A 74 2.36 7.92 10.08
CA PRO A 74 2.06 8.71 11.26
C PRO A 74 0.60 9.20 11.28
N GLU A 75 0.04 9.35 12.46
CA GLU A 75 -1.36 9.81 12.63
C GLU A 75 -1.58 11.19 11.98
N GLU A 76 -0.63 12.11 12.13
CA GLU A 76 -0.71 13.42 11.50
C GLU A 76 -0.68 13.34 9.96
N THR A 77 0.12 12.42 9.40
CA THR A 77 0.10 12.15 7.95
C THR A 77 -1.29 11.64 7.49
N LEU A 78 -1.90 10.72 8.24
CA LEU A 78 -3.26 10.23 7.92
C LEU A 78 -4.30 11.36 7.99
N LYS A 79 -4.15 12.28 8.93
CA LYS A 79 -4.99 13.48 9.04
C LYS A 79 -4.81 14.40 7.85
N MET A 80 -3.58 14.69 7.43
CA MET A 80 -3.28 15.46 6.22
C MET A 80 -3.91 14.85 4.97
N ILE A 81 -3.84 13.52 4.81
CA ILE A 81 -4.50 12.81 3.70
C ILE A 81 -6.01 13.06 3.74
N LYS A 82 -6.64 12.95 4.92
CA LYS A 82 -8.08 13.19 5.08
C LYS A 82 -8.47 14.64 4.76
N GLU A 83 -7.66 15.61 5.13
CA GLU A 83 -7.87 17.02 4.82
C GLU A 83 -7.79 17.28 3.30
N ILE A 84 -6.79 16.70 2.63
CA ILE A 84 -6.63 16.78 1.18
C ILE A 84 -7.78 16.10 0.43
N ILE A 85 -8.27 14.96 0.91
CA ILE A 85 -9.47 14.31 0.36
C ILE A 85 -10.63 15.29 0.31
N ALA A 86 -10.88 16.02 1.39
CA ALA A 86 -11.97 16.99 1.46
C ALA A 86 -11.69 18.25 0.61
N GLU A 87 -10.49 18.82 0.73
CA GLU A 87 -10.10 20.04 0.03
C GLU A 87 -10.06 19.87 -1.50
N LYS A 88 -9.47 18.76 -1.97
CA LYS A 88 -9.28 18.47 -3.40
C LYS A 88 -10.41 17.63 -4.01
N GLN A 89 -11.48 17.35 -3.25
CA GLN A 89 -12.62 16.56 -3.70
C GLN A 89 -12.25 15.17 -4.24
N ILE A 90 -11.29 14.52 -3.59
CA ILE A 90 -10.91 13.14 -3.89
C ILE A 90 -12.09 12.23 -3.52
N HIS A 91 -12.55 11.42 -4.46
CA HIS A 91 -13.70 10.54 -4.26
C HIS A 91 -13.33 9.06 -4.12
N ARG A 92 -12.07 8.70 -4.37
CA ARG A 92 -11.53 7.34 -4.19
C ARG A 92 -10.09 7.37 -3.76
N LEU A 93 -9.74 6.49 -2.84
CA LEU A 93 -8.39 6.31 -2.33
C LEU A 93 -7.91 4.88 -2.61
N PHE A 94 -6.63 4.74 -2.91
CA PHE A 94 -5.93 3.45 -2.93
C PHE A 94 -4.90 3.45 -1.81
N PHE A 95 -4.92 2.40 -1.00
CA PHE A 95 -3.91 2.12 0.02
C PHE A 95 -3.33 0.73 -0.17
N GLU A 96 -2.10 0.54 0.26
CA GLU A 96 -1.50 -0.77 0.41
C GLU A 96 -1.49 -1.20 1.88
N SER A 97 -1.74 -2.48 2.12
CA SER A 97 -1.68 -3.04 3.46
C SER A 97 -1.19 -4.48 3.46
N HIS A 98 -0.41 -4.83 4.47
CA HIS A 98 0.01 -6.20 4.72
C HIS A 98 -1.12 -7.04 5.30
N TRP A 99 -1.10 -8.34 5.05
CA TRP A 99 -2.09 -9.31 5.54
C TRP A 99 -2.37 -9.23 7.04
N MET A 100 -1.36 -8.92 7.83
CA MET A 100 -1.48 -8.81 9.29
C MET A 100 -2.51 -7.77 9.74
N TYR A 101 -2.76 -6.74 8.92
CA TYR A 101 -3.71 -5.66 9.21
C TYR A 101 -5.12 -5.90 8.65
N ARG A 102 -5.41 -7.07 8.03
CA ARG A 102 -6.68 -7.34 7.33
C ARG A 102 -7.94 -7.03 8.14
N LYS A 103 -7.89 -7.23 9.46
CA LYS A 103 -9.03 -6.96 10.37
C LYS A 103 -9.22 -5.47 10.71
N HIS A 104 -8.25 -4.62 10.34
CA HIS A 104 -8.28 -3.19 10.63
C HIS A 104 -8.70 -2.33 9.42
N LEU A 105 -8.85 -2.92 8.24
CA LEU A 105 -9.15 -2.19 7.01
C LEU A 105 -10.46 -1.41 7.10
N GLN A 106 -11.49 -1.96 7.73
CA GLN A 106 -12.77 -1.27 7.90
C GLN A 106 -12.62 0.00 8.76
N LYS A 107 -11.83 -0.05 9.83
CA LYS A 107 -11.52 1.13 10.65
C LYS A 107 -10.87 2.25 9.83
N MET A 108 -10.01 1.92 8.89
CA MET A 108 -9.40 2.91 7.99
C MET A 108 -10.42 3.49 7.00
N ARG A 109 -11.33 2.64 6.44
CA ARG A 109 -12.44 3.14 5.60
C ARG A 109 -13.33 4.13 6.35
N ASP A 110 -13.71 3.78 7.57
CA ASP A 110 -14.55 4.63 8.42
C ASP A 110 -13.85 5.96 8.76
N TYR A 111 -12.54 5.90 9.01
CA TYR A 111 -11.75 7.09 9.32
C TYR A 111 -11.64 8.04 8.13
N MET A 112 -11.34 7.55 6.94
CA MET A 112 -11.19 8.36 5.73
C MET A 112 -12.51 8.88 5.18
N GLY A 113 -13.61 8.13 5.35
CA GLY A 113 -14.96 8.55 4.97
C GLY A 113 -15.25 8.49 3.47
N ILE A 114 -14.39 7.88 2.67
CA ILE A 114 -14.56 7.67 1.23
C ILE A 114 -14.24 6.22 0.85
N PRO A 115 -14.66 5.74 -0.33
CA PRO A 115 -14.28 4.42 -0.82
C PRO A 115 -12.76 4.24 -0.91
N ILE A 116 -12.23 3.17 -0.31
CA ILE A 116 -10.83 2.79 -0.37
C ILE A 116 -10.71 1.45 -1.08
N THR A 117 -9.89 1.39 -2.11
CA THR A 117 -9.40 0.15 -2.69
C THR A 117 -8.12 -0.27 -1.95
N PHE A 118 -8.21 -1.33 -1.17
CA PHE A 118 -7.02 -1.89 -0.50
C PHE A 118 -6.29 -2.87 -1.40
N LYS A 119 -5.03 -2.56 -1.67
CA LYS A 119 -4.07 -3.43 -2.36
C LYS A 119 -3.31 -4.27 -1.34
N ILE A 120 -2.97 -5.49 -1.72
CA ILE A 120 -2.10 -6.37 -0.95
C ILE A 120 -1.04 -6.98 -1.85
N GLY A 121 0.21 -6.97 -1.43
CA GLY A 121 1.26 -7.79 -2.02
C GLY A 121 1.00 -9.26 -1.65
N VAL A 122 0.40 -10.00 -2.56
CA VAL A 122 0.24 -11.46 -2.46
C VAL A 122 1.50 -12.17 -2.92
N GLU A 123 2.16 -11.64 -3.91
CA GLU A 123 3.34 -12.11 -4.62
C GLU A 123 3.07 -13.41 -5.38
N THR A 124 2.58 -14.43 -4.71
CA THR A 124 2.16 -15.72 -5.27
C THR A 124 1.14 -16.39 -4.34
N PHE A 125 0.24 -17.18 -4.92
CA PHE A 125 -0.67 -18.03 -4.13
C PHE A 125 -0.04 -19.37 -3.72
N ASP A 126 1.11 -19.74 -4.26
CA ASP A 126 1.89 -20.88 -3.72
C ASP A 126 2.38 -20.55 -2.32
N LYS A 127 1.77 -21.22 -1.33
CA LYS A 127 2.02 -20.94 0.10
C LYS A 127 3.46 -21.22 0.51
N THR A 128 4.02 -22.32 0.04
CA THR A 128 5.39 -22.72 0.38
C THR A 128 6.39 -21.71 -0.19
N PHE A 129 6.23 -21.33 -1.45
CA PHE A 129 7.09 -20.34 -2.07
C PHE A 129 6.95 -18.95 -1.40
N ARG A 130 5.73 -18.53 -1.09
CA ARG A 130 5.46 -17.26 -0.42
C ARG A 130 6.04 -17.20 0.99
N GLU A 131 5.83 -18.23 1.81
CA GLU A 131 6.24 -18.19 3.22
C GLU A 131 7.69 -18.61 3.44
N GLU A 132 8.15 -19.69 2.77
CA GLU A 132 9.48 -20.22 3.00
C GLU A 132 10.56 -19.56 2.14
N TYR A 133 10.27 -19.31 0.85
CA TYR A 133 11.25 -18.70 -0.05
C TYR A 133 11.22 -17.17 0.02
N LEU A 134 10.06 -16.54 -0.09
CA LEU A 134 9.92 -15.08 -0.05
C LEU A 134 9.87 -14.51 1.37
N ASN A 135 9.58 -15.33 2.37
CA ASN A 135 9.44 -14.94 3.79
C ASN A 135 8.43 -13.80 3.98
N LYS A 136 7.26 -13.94 3.35
CA LYS A 136 6.24 -12.88 3.31
C LYS A 136 5.47 -12.70 4.62
N HIS A 137 5.31 -13.75 5.41
CA HIS A 137 4.51 -13.75 6.62
C HIS A 137 3.05 -13.32 6.39
N ALA A 138 2.44 -13.88 5.37
CA ALA A 138 1.06 -13.61 4.97
C ALA A 138 0.30 -14.93 4.82
N ASP A 139 -0.10 -15.49 5.96
CA ASP A 139 -0.71 -16.81 6.08
C ASP A 139 -2.18 -16.79 5.64
N PHE A 140 -2.40 -16.86 4.34
CA PHE A 140 -3.67 -17.14 3.68
C PHE A 140 -3.51 -18.36 2.78
N ASP A 141 -4.60 -19.11 2.60
CA ASP A 141 -4.59 -20.38 1.89
C ASP A 141 -5.15 -20.27 0.45
N SER A 142 -5.93 -19.21 0.13
CA SER A 142 -6.57 -19.11 -1.17
C SER A 142 -6.86 -17.67 -1.60
N PRO A 143 -7.08 -17.43 -2.92
CA PRO A 143 -7.57 -16.15 -3.42
C PRO A 143 -8.89 -15.71 -2.78
N GLU A 144 -9.81 -16.66 -2.52
CA GLU A 144 -11.11 -16.39 -1.90
C GLU A 144 -10.95 -15.83 -0.49
N GLU A 145 -9.96 -16.32 0.25
CA GLU A 145 -9.66 -15.80 1.58
C GLU A 145 -9.14 -14.35 1.51
N VAL A 146 -8.24 -14.07 0.59
CA VAL A 146 -7.72 -12.70 0.36
C VAL A 146 -8.86 -11.75 -0.02
N ARG A 147 -9.75 -12.15 -0.93
CA ARG A 147 -10.88 -11.34 -1.42
C ARG A 147 -11.90 -10.98 -0.35
N LYS A 148 -11.93 -11.67 0.80
CA LYS A 148 -12.78 -11.28 1.94
C LYS A 148 -12.37 -9.93 2.55
N TYR A 149 -11.13 -9.52 2.36
CA TYR A 149 -10.57 -8.34 3.01
C TYR A 149 -10.04 -7.30 2.01
N PHE A 150 -9.39 -7.75 0.95
CA PHE A 150 -8.67 -6.90 0.00
C PHE A 150 -9.35 -6.88 -1.37
N ASP A 151 -9.21 -5.73 -2.02
CA ASP A 151 -9.86 -5.48 -3.31
C ASP A 151 -8.93 -5.79 -4.50
N SER A 152 -7.62 -5.67 -4.32
CA SER A 152 -6.64 -5.78 -5.40
C SER A 152 -5.36 -6.49 -4.95
N PRO A 153 -5.13 -7.75 -5.37
CA PRO A 153 -3.88 -8.45 -5.14
C PRO A 153 -2.81 -7.98 -6.13
N CYS A 154 -1.58 -7.80 -5.64
CA CYS A 154 -0.38 -7.61 -6.45
C CYS A 154 0.40 -8.93 -6.50
N LEU A 155 0.74 -9.37 -7.71
CA LEU A 155 1.47 -10.61 -7.96
C LEU A 155 2.84 -10.29 -8.54
N MET A 156 3.83 -11.09 -8.18
CA MET A 156 5.16 -11.06 -8.78
C MET A 156 5.32 -12.21 -9.77
N VAL A 157 5.85 -11.91 -10.94
CA VAL A 157 6.07 -12.87 -12.02
C VAL A 157 7.54 -12.86 -12.42
N GLY A 158 8.12 -14.05 -12.62
CA GLY A 158 9.51 -14.20 -13.05
C GLY A 158 10.52 -14.23 -11.90
N ILE A 159 10.10 -14.52 -10.69
CA ILE A 159 11.00 -14.72 -9.54
C ILE A 159 11.80 -16.01 -9.75
N LYS A 160 13.10 -15.98 -9.45
CA LYS A 160 13.95 -17.16 -9.51
C LYS A 160 13.35 -18.31 -8.68
N GLY A 161 13.15 -19.47 -9.29
CA GLY A 161 12.54 -20.64 -8.65
C GLY A 161 11.02 -20.72 -8.78
N GLN A 162 10.36 -19.69 -9.31
CA GLN A 162 8.95 -19.72 -9.62
C GLN A 162 8.69 -20.60 -10.85
N THR A 163 7.72 -21.51 -10.76
CA THR A 163 7.31 -22.36 -11.89
C THR A 163 6.10 -21.73 -12.61
N LYS A 164 5.80 -22.27 -13.81
CA LYS A 164 4.63 -21.80 -14.57
C LYS A 164 3.32 -22.03 -13.81
N GLU A 165 3.20 -23.17 -13.14
CA GLU A 165 2.04 -23.51 -12.33
C GLU A 165 1.79 -22.50 -11.18
N MET A 166 2.87 -21.97 -10.59
CA MET A 166 2.78 -20.93 -9.56
C MET A 166 2.32 -19.57 -10.10
N ILE A 167 2.47 -19.35 -11.41
CA ILE A 167 2.09 -18.09 -12.08
C ILE A 167 0.66 -18.17 -12.62
N ASP A 168 0.26 -19.33 -13.15
CA ASP A 168 -1.02 -19.56 -13.83
C ASP A 168 -2.16 -19.90 -12.84
N TYR A 169 -1.93 -19.80 -11.53
CA TYR A 169 -2.88 -20.16 -10.48
C TYR A 169 -4.17 -19.33 -10.50
#